data_be7943a0c83babc1369982fb2aa6d338
#
_entry.id   be7943a0c83babc1369982fb2aa6d338
#
_cell.length_a   1.000
_cell.length_b   1.000
_cell.length_c   1.000
_cell.angle_alpha   90.00
_cell.angle_beta   90.00
_cell.angle_gamma   90.00
#
_symmetry.space_group_name_H-M   'P 1'
#
loop_
_entity.id
_entity.type
_entity.pdbx_description
1 polymer ?
#
loop_
_entity_poly.entity_id
_entity_poly.type
_entity_poly.pdbx_seq_one_letter_code
_entity_poly.pdbx_strand_id
1 'polypeptide(L)'
;MVLVDTSVWIEVFRRPARLSLEQHVAFDDVVTCLPVVQEVVQGFRDEAAYGRARRAMLALPVVDSPMREEVFLYAADLYRAGRRAGLTIRSGVDCLIAASAIRHQLDVLHYDRDYDAIAKISSLRSRRLKLH
;
A
#
# COMPACT_ATOMS: atom_id res chain seq x y z
N MET A 1 -10.94 1.36 -8.48
CA MET A 1 -9.51 1.70 -8.37
C MET A 1 -8.89 0.93 -7.23
N VAL A 2 -7.65 0.55 -7.37
CA VAL A 2 -6.94 -0.31 -6.43
C VAL A 2 -5.62 0.35 -6.05
N LEU A 3 -5.41 0.56 -4.75
CA LEU A 3 -4.13 0.99 -4.21
C LEU A 3 -3.30 -0.26 -3.94
N VAL A 4 -2.18 -0.41 -4.66
CA VAL A 4 -1.30 -1.56 -4.53
C VAL A 4 -0.25 -1.25 -3.48
N ASP A 5 -0.21 -2.06 -2.41
CA ASP A 5 0.71 -1.86 -1.30
C ASP A 5 2.16 -2.19 -1.67
N THR A 6 3.08 -1.64 -0.90
CA THR A 6 4.53 -1.91 -1.00
C THR A 6 4.82 -3.40 -1.01
N SER A 7 4.12 -4.19 -0.16
CA SER A 7 4.33 -5.63 -0.05
C SER A 7 4.11 -6.38 -1.37
N VAL A 8 3.21 -5.86 -2.23
CA VAL A 8 2.97 -6.42 -3.55
C VAL A 8 4.03 -5.92 -4.54
N TRP A 9 4.35 -4.63 -4.51
CA TRP A 9 5.35 -4.06 -5.42
C TRP A 9 6.72 -4.72 -5.25
N ILE A 10 7.09 -5.09 -4.03
CA ILE A 10 8.33 -5.83 -3.77
C ILE A 10 8.37 -7.11 -4.60
N GLU A 11 7.27 -7.85 -4.68
CA GLU A 11 7.19 -9.09 -5.46
C GLU A 11 7.21 -8.82 -6.97
N VAL A 12 6.62 -7.70 -7.41
CA VAL A 12 6.65 -7.29 -8.82
C VAL A 12 8.08 -6.97 -9.28
N PHE A 13 8.82 -6.23 -8.46
CA PHE A 13 10.16 -5.77 -8.81
C PHE A 13 11.25 -6.78 -8.49
N ARG A 14 10.95 -7.85 -7.78
CA ARG A 14 11.91 -8.91 -7.46
C ARG A 14 12.42 -9.56 -8.75
N ARG A 15 13.70 -9.96 -8.74
CA ARG A 15 14.31 -10.68 -9.86
C ARG A 15 14.81 -12.05 -9.38
N PRO A 16 14.32 -13.18 -9.94
CA PRO A 16 13.21 -13.24 -10.89
C PRO A 16 11.88 -12.82 -10.24
N ALA A 17 11.00 -12.22 -11.03
CA ALA A 17 9.70 -11.77 -10.55
C ALA A 17 8.85 -12.97 -10.11
N ARG A 18 8.16 -12.82 -8.96
CA ARG A 18 7.32 -13.88 -8.41
C ARG A 18 5.86 -13.75 -8.83
N LEU A 19 5.48 -12.60 -9.38
CA LEU A 19 4.12 -12.39 -9.86
C LEU A 19 4.09 -11.39 -11.01
N SER A 20 3.03 -11.49 -11.81
CA SER A 20 2.66 -10.50 -12.79
C SER A 20 1.44 -9.76 -12.27
N LEU A 21 1.54 -8.45 -12.08
CA LEU A 21 0.49 -7.65 -11.46
C LEU A 21 -0.80 -7.69 -12.28
N GLU A 22 -0.68 -7.74 -13.59
CA GLU A 22 -1.83 -7.75 -14.52
C GLU A 22 -2.76 -8.94 -14.31
N GLN A 23 -2.27 -10.02 -13.70
CA GLN A 23 -3.09 -11.19 -13.38
C GLN A 23 -4.00 -10.96 -12.17
N HIS A 24 -3.77 -9.89 -11.41
CA HIS A 24 -4.47 -9.61 -10.17
C HIS A 24 -5.31 -8.34 -10.23
N VAL A 25 -4.92 -7.39 -11.06
CA VAL A 25 -5.60 -6.11 -11.19
C VAL A 25 -5.35 -5.54 -12.59
N ALA A 26 -6.37 -4.91 -13.17
CA ALA A 26 -6.21 -4.20 -14.44
C ALA A 26 -5.28 -3.00 -14.20
N PHE A 27 -4.29 -2.82 -15.08
CA PHE A 27 -3.29 -1.76 -14.91
C PHE A 27 -3.93 -0.38 -14.81
N ASP A 28 -5.00 -0.12 -15.59
CA ASP A 28 -5.69 1.15 -15.59
C ASP A 28 -6.39 1.45 -14.24
N ASP A 29 -6.57 0.44 -13.40
CA ASP A 29 -7.19 0.60 -12.09
C ASP A 29 -6.17 0.84 -10.97
N VAL A 30 -4.87 0.75 -11.26
CA VAL A 30 -3.81 0.86 -10.25
C VAL A 30 -3.54 2.31 -9.91
N VAL A 31 -3.57 2.63 -8.61
CA VAL A 31 -3.15 3.92 -8.08
C VAL A 31 -2.15 3.70 -6.95
N THR A 32 -1.46 4.76 -6.55
CA THR A 32 -0.52 4.73 -5.44
C THR A 32 -0.69 5.96 -4.56
N CYS A 33 0.05 5.99 -3.46
CA CYS A 33 0.18 7.15 -2.59
C CYS A 33 1.66 7.35 -2.26
N LEU A 34 2.01 8.54 -1.79
CA LEU A 34 3.42 8.88 -1.57
C LEU A 34 4.13 7.96 -0.58
N PRO A 35 3.51 7.51 0.52
CA PRO A 35 4.17 6.54 1.41
C PRO A 35 4.57 5.24 0.70
N VAL A 36 3.75 4.73 -0.21
CA VAL A 36 4.09 3.55 -1.01
C VAL A 36 5.26 3.84 -1.93
N VAL A 37 5.22 4.98 -2.63
CA VAL A 37 6.33 5.39 -3.51
C VAL A 37 7.63 5.41 -2.74
N GLN A 38 7.64 6.05 -1.56
CA GLN A 38 8.83 6.14 -0.72
C GLN A 38 9.35 4.75 -0.34
N GLU A 39 8.49 3.89 0.19
CA GLU A 39 8.89 2.56 0.64
C GLU A 39 9.43 1.70 -0.49
N VAL A 40 8.81 1.78 -1.66
CA VAL A 40 9.26 0.99 -2.82
C VAL A 40 10.64 1.46 -3.29
N VAL A 41 10.80 2.77 -3.56
CA VAL A 41 12.04 3.25 -4.17
C VAL A 41 13.21 3.19 -3.21
N GLN A 42 13.01 3.42 -1.91
CA GLN A 42 14.10 3.37 -0.94
C GLN A 42 14.66 1.96 -0.74
N GLY A 43 13.95 0.93 -1.17
CA GLY A 43 14.36 -0.45 -1.01
C GLY A 43 15.43 -0.92 -1.99
N PHE A 44 15.80 -0.13 -2.99
CA PHE A 44 16.76 -0.53 -4.02
C PHE A 44 18.14 0.04 -3.74
N ARG A 45 19.16 -0.82 -3.78
CA ARG A 45 20.57 -0.40 -3.66
C ARG A 45 21.19 -0.08 -5.01
N ASP A 46 20.83 -0.86 -6.04
CA ASP A 46 21.35 -0.67 -7.39
C ASP A 46 20.72 0.56 -8.03
N GLU A 47 21.58 1.46 -8.55
CA GLU A 47 21.11 2.72 -9.13
C GLU A 47 20.21 2.52 -10.35
N ALA A 48 20.51 1.54 -11.20
CA ALA A 48 19.68 1.28 -12.37
C ALA A 48 18.31 0.76 -11.97
N ALA A 49 18.24 -0.17 -11.01
CA ALA A 49 16.98 -0.71 -10.49
C ALA A 49 16.18 0.39 -9.79
N TYR A 50 16.83 1.23 -8.99
CA TYR A 50 16.21 2.38 -8.34
C TYR A 50 15.57 3.31 -9.39
N GLY A 51 16.31 3.66 -10.42
CA GLY A 51 15.81 4.54 -11.48
C GLY A 51 14.59 3.98 -12.19
N ARG A 52 14.59 2.67 -12.49
CA ARG A 52 13.44 2.01 -13.11
C ARG A 52 12.22 2.01 -12.21
N ALA A 53 12.40 1.65 -10.94
CA ALA A 53 11.31 1.63 -9.96
C ALA A 53 10.74 3.04 -9.75
N ARG A 54 11.62 4.04 -9.64
CA ARG A 54 11.20 5.43 -9.47
C ARG A 54 10.34 5.90 -10.64
N ARG A 55 10.79 5.65 -11.87
CA ARG A 55 10.03 6.02 -13.07
C ARG A 55 8.68 5.31 -13.13
N ALA A 56 8.67 4.01 -12.81
CA ALA A 56 7.44 3.23 -12.82
C ALA A 56 6.43 3.73 -11.81
N MET A 57 6.88 4.00 -10.58
CA MET A 57 5.99 4.47 -9.51
C MET A 57 5.45 5.87 -9.78
N LEU A 58 6.29 6.77 -10.30
CA LEU A 58 5.88 8.14 -10.59
C LEU A 58 4.99 8.26 -11.83
N ALA A 59 4.90 7.22 -12.63
CA ALA A 59 3.98 7.17 -13.77
C ALA A 59 2.54 6.81 -13.36
N LEU A 60 2.34 6.33 -12.13
CA LEU A 60 1.01 5.97 -11.61
C LEU A 60 0.26 7.20 -11.11
N PRO A 61 -1.09 7.20 -11.19
CA PRO A 61 -1.86 8.21 -10.49
C PRO A 61 -1.61 8.14 -8.99
N VAL A 62 -1.37 9.29 -8.36
CA VAL A 62 -1.07 9.41 -6.93
C VAL A 62 -2.25 10.04 -6.22
N VAL A 63 -2.81 9.36 -5.22
CA VAL A 63 -3.88 9.91 -4.38
C VAL A 63 -3.27 10.62 -3.16
N ASP A 64 -4.00 11.58 -2.61
CA ASP A 64 -3.57 12.35 -1.41
C ASP A 64 -2.18 12.96 -1.57
N SER A 65 -1.97 13.69 -2.66
CA SER A 65 -0.73 14.42 -2.86
C SER A 65 -1.05 15.91 -3.07
N PRO A 66 -0.77 16.78 -2.08
CA PRO A 66 -0.12 16.48 -0.79
C PRO A 66 -1.06 15.78 0.20
N MET A 67 -0.49 15.06 1.16
CA MET A 67 -1.26 14.46 2.25
C MET A 67 -1.60 15.51 3.29
N ARG A 68 -2.87 15.56 3.66
CA ARG A 68 -3.38 16.53 4.63
C ARG A 68 -3.31 15.99 6.04
N GLU A 69 -3.36 16.90 7.01
CA GLU A 69 -3.34 16.58 8.43
C GLU A 69 -4.37 15.51 8.81
N GLU A 70 -5.60 15.62 8.30
CA GLU A 70 -6.66 14.67 8.66
C GLU A 70 -6.36 13.23 8.27
N VAL A 71 -5.54 13.00 7.24
CA VAL A 71 -5.13 11.64 6.86
C VAL A 71 -4.24 11.04 7.94
N PHE A 72 -3.30 11.82 8.46
CA PHE A 72 -2.39 11.39 9.51
C PHE A 72 -3.15 11.13 10.82
N LEU A 73 -4.10 12.00 11.16
CA LEU A 73 -4.90 11.83 12.38
C LEU A 73 -5.80 10.60 12.28
N TYR A 74 -6.38 10.35 11.12
CA TYR A 74 -7.17 9.15 10.90
C TYR A 74 -6.31 7.88 10.98
N ALA A 75 -5.09 7.93 10.43
CA ALA A 75 -4.16 6.81 10.56
C ALA A 75 -3.85 6.51 12.03
N ALA A 76 -3.64 7.54 12.84
CA ALA A 76 -3.44 7.39 14.29
C ALA A 76 -4.67 6.75 14.95
N ASP A 77 -5.87 7.15 14.56
CA ASP A 77 -7.12 6.56 15.07
C ASP A 77 -7.23 5.08 14.73
N LEU A 78 -6.86 4.70 13.52
CA LEU A 78 -6.85 3.29 13.11
C LEU A 78 -5.88 2.47 13.96
N TYR A 79 -4.68 2.97 14.18
CA TYR A 79 -3.69 2.30 15.01
C TYR A 79 -4.21 2.10 16.44
N ARG A 80 -4.78 3.15 17.02
CA ARG A 80 -5.33 3.09 18.38
C ARG A 80 -6.52 2.15 18.47
N ALA A 81 -7.40 2.16 17.48
CA ALA A 81 -8.55 1.25 17.44
C ALA A 81 -8.11 -0.22 17.38
N GLY A 82 -7.08 -0.50 16.59
CA GLY A 82 -6.50 -1.84 16.53
C GLY A 82 -5.95 -2.29 17.88
N ARG A 83 -5.21 -1.40 18.56
CA ARG A 83 -4.66 -1.69 19.89
C ARG A 83 -5.78 -1.97 20.89
N ARG A 84 -6.84 -1.16 20.90
CA ARG A 84 -7.98 -1.36 21.81
C ARG A 84 -8.70 -2.67 21.55
N ALA A 85 -8.71 -3.12 20.30
CA ALA A 85 -9.33 -4.41 19.91
C ALA A 85 -8.41 -5.60 20.17
N GLY A 86 -7.23 -5.40 20.74
CA GLY A 86 -6.27 -6.46 21.00
C GLY A 86 -5.53 -6.95 19.76
N LEU A 87 -5.59 -6.20 18.66
CA LEU A 87 -4.91 -6.55 17.42
C LEU A 87 -3.51 -5.93 17.40
N THR A 88 -2.57 -6.63 16.78
CA THR A 88 -1.22 -6.13 16.56
C THR A 88 -1.11 -5.57 15.16
N ILE A 89 -0.93 -4.25 15.05
CA ILE A 89 -0.58 -3.57 13.81
C ILE A 89 0.86 -3.09 13.98
N ARG A 90 1.77 -3.64 13.16
CA ARG A 90 3.21 -3.43 13.34
C ARG A 90 3.70 -2.10 12.76
N SER A 91 3.00 -1.56 11.77
CA SER A 91 3.46 -0.39 11.02
C SER A 91 2.41 0.71 11.01
N GLY A 92 2.80 1.89 11.51
CA GLY A 92 1.98 3.09 11.40
C GLY A 92 1.83 3.56 9.96
N VAL A 93 2.80 3.24 9.07
CA VAL A 93 2.72 3.56 7.64
C VAL A 93 1.58 2.78 6.99
N ASP A 94 1.37 1.53 7.38
CA ASP A 94 0.24 0.75 6.87
C ASP A 94 -1.10 1.40 7.24
N CYS A 95 -1.19 1.97 8.44
CA CYS A 95 -2.37 2.74 8.83
C CYS A 95 -2.55 4.00 7.97
N LEU A 96 -1.45 4.66 7.61
CA LEU A 96 -1.49 5.84 6.74
C LEU A 96 -1.96 5.49 5.33
N ILE A 97 -1.45 4.40 4.77
CA ILE A 97 -1.87 3.89 3.46
C ILE A 97 -3.36 3.50 3.51
N ALA A 98 -3.77 2.77 4.54
CA ALA A 98 -5.16 2.38 4.74
C ALA A 98 -6.08 3.60 4.87
N ALA A 99 -5.66 4.63 5.59
CA ALA A 99 -6.43 5.86 5.74
C ALA A 99 -6.68 6.53 4.39
N SER A 100 -5.65 6.63 3.53
CA SER A 100 -5.80 7.15 2.18
C SER A 100 -6.78 6.32 1.36
N ALA A 101 -6.66 4.99 1.42
CA ALA A 101 -7.54 4.10 0.67
C ALA A 101 -9.00 4.25 1.10
N ILE A 102 -9.25 4.31 2.41
CA ILE A 102 -10.62 4.46 2.93
C ILE A 102 -11.22 5.79 2.48
N ARG A 103 -10.45 6.88 2.58
CA ARG A 103 -10.91 8.21 2.20
C ARG A 103 -11.30 8.28 0.73
N HIS A 104 -10.61 7.55 -0.14
CA HIS A 104 -10.84 7.55 -1.58
C HIS A 104 -11.63 6.35 -2.06
N GLN A 105 -12.15 5.54 -1.15
CA GLN A 105 -12.97 4.35 -1.47
C GLN A 105 -12.23 3.39 -2.41
N LEU A 106 -10.95 3.17 -2.11
CA LEU A 106 -10.10 2.27 -2.88
C LEU A 106 -9.99 0.92 -2.18
N ASP A 107 -9.89 -0.14 -2.98
CA ASP A 107 -9.44 -1.42 -2.46
C ASP A 107 -7.93 -1.37 -2.27
N VAL A 108 -7.41 -2.09 -1.28
CA VAL A 108 -5.96 -2.26 -1.09
C VAL A 108 -5.59 -3.69 -1.45
N LEU A 109 -4.74 -3.85 -2.47
CA LEU A 109 -4.13 -5.14 -2.78
C LEU A 109 -2.83 -5.24 -2.00
N HIS A 110 -2.69 -6.28 -1.16
CA HIS A 110 -1.57 -6.38 -0.23
C HIS A 110 -1.12 -7.83 -0.01
N TYR A 111 0.04 -7.95 0.62
CA TYR A 111 0.59 -9.22 1.10
C TYR A 111 1.15 -9.02 2.50
N ASP A 112 0.37 -8.38 3.39
CA ASP A 112 0.79 -8.04 4.74
C ASP A 112 -0.40 -8.17 5.70
N ARG A 113 -0.22 -8.94 6.78
CA ARG A 113 -1.26 -9.21 7.76
C ARG A 113 -1.75 -7.96 8.51
N ASP A 114 -0.99 -6.86 8.49
CA ASP A 114 -1.43 -5.61 9.10
C ASP A 114 -2.74 -5.11 8.47
N TYR A 115 -2.90 -5.28 7.15
CA TYR A 115 -4.15 -4.88 6.49
C TYR A 115 -5.32 -5.78 6.84
N ASP A 116 -5.07 -7.07 7.11
CA ASP A 116 -6.12 -7.95 7.62
C ASP A 116 -6.63 -7.46 8.98
N ALA A 117 -5.72 -7.02 9.85
CA ALA A 117 -6.06 -6.47 11.16
C ALA A 117 -6.83 -5.15 11.01
N ILE A 118 -6.35 -4.23 10.15
CA ILE A 118 -7.00 -2.94 9.93
C ILE A 118 -8.41 -3.13 9.37
N ALA A 119 -8.60 -4.10 8.48
CA ALA A 119 -9.92 -4.38 7.91
C ALA A 119 -10.94 -4.83 8.95
N LYS A 120 -10.48 -5.43 10.06
CA LYS A 120 -11.36 -5.87 11.14
C LYS A 120 -11.94 -4.73 11.96
N ILE A 121 -11.29 -3.57 11.97
CA ILE A 121 -11.67 -2.43 12.83
C ILE A 121 -12.04 -1.19 12.00
N SER A 122 -12.21 -1.33 10.70
CA SER A 122 -12.49 -0.20 9.83
C SER A 122 -13.30 -0.64 8.62
N SER A 123 -13.63 0.31 7.74
CA SER A 123 -14.30 0.04 6.48
C SER A 123 -13.33 -0.27 5.32
N LEU A 124 -12.06 -0.57 5.64
CA LEU A 124 -11.07 -0.90 4.62
C LEU A 124 -11.51 -2.11 3.79
N ARG A 125 -11.47 -1.95 2.47
CA ARG A 125 -11.67 -3.06 1.54
C ARG A 125 -10.31 -3.61 1.17
N SER A 126 -9.93 -4.74 1.78
CA SER A 126 -8.63 -5.34 1.56
C SER A 126 -8.75 -6.58 0.68
N ARG A 127 -7.80 -6.73 -0.22
CA ARG A 127 -7.62 -7.92 -1.04
C ARG A 127 -6.24 -8.49 -0.76
N ARG A 128 -6.21 -9.69 -0.18
CA ARG A 128 -4.93 -10.32 0.07
C ARG A 128 -4.44 -11.04 -1.17
N LEU A 129 -3.21 -10.73 -1.59
CA LEU A 129 -2.54 -11.40 -2.69
C LEU A 129 -2.29 -12.87 -2.32
N LYS A 130 -2.53 -13.76 -3.28
CA LYS A 130 -2.19 -15.18 -3.13
C LYS A 130 -1.00 -15.49 -4.04
N LEU A 131 0.11 -15.90 -3.43
CA LEU A 131 1.30 -16.36 -4.15
C LEU A 131 1.31 -17.89 -4.15
N HIS A 132 1.66 -18.45 -5.31
CA HIS A 132 1.76 -19.89 -5.51
C HIS A 132 3.20 -20.36 -5.59
#